data_c29d531dd2035a585ee15ed9b2a823fd
#
_entry.id   c29d531dd2035a585ee15ed9b2a823fd
#
_cell.length_a   1.000
_cell.length_b   1.000
_cell.length_c   1.000
_cell.angle_alpha   90.00
_cell.angle_beta   90.00
_cell.angle_gamma   90.00
#
_symmetry.space_group_name_H-M   'P 1'
#
loop_
_entity.id
_entity.type
_entity.pdbx_description
1 polymer ?
#
loop_
_entity_poly.entity_id
_entity_poly.type
_entity_poly.pdbx_seq_one_letter_code
_entity_poly.pdbx_strand_id
1 'polypeptide(L)'
;MKNAMLALSRFMSILGGLVLSFLILLTCVSIAGRLLNGLFHSDFMTGIAPGFSRWMIDIGVGPVTGDFELVEAGCAFAIFAFIPLCQMTAGHASVDVFVSFLSERTNSFLRMVTEVIFAVVLVVIAVQLASGMFDKIENRETSFLIAYPVWWAYALSLFGAIAAAIVGVYMAVVRVYEFFSRSIIIPEGTEAGH
;
A
#
# COMPACT_ATOMS: atom_id res chain seq x y z
N MET A 1 -24.79 -1.33 5.72
CA MET A 1 -23.69 -1.77 4.86
C MET A 1 -22.65 -0.68 4.69
N LYS A 2 -22.98 0.60 4.39
CA LYS A 2 -22.04 1.71 4.27
C LYS A 2 -21.07 1.83 5.45
N ASN A 3 -21.57 1.83 6.69
CA ASN A 3 -20.72 1.97 7.88
C ASN A 3 -19.72 0.81 8.07
N ALA A 4 -20.11 -0.42 7.70
CA ALA A 4 -19.21 -1.57 7.77
C ALA A 4 -18.09 -1.47 6.73
N MET A 5 -18.40 -1.05 5.49
CA MET A 5 -17.39 -0.84 4.44
C MET A 5 -16.45 0.32 4.80
N LEU A 6 -16.98 1.40 5.36
CA LEU A 6 -16.17 2.52 5.84
C LEU A 6 -15.24 2.11 7.01
N ALA A 7 -15.76 1.30 7.95
CA ALA A 7 -14.95 0.78 9.05
C ALA A 7 -13.81 -0.13 8.54
N LEU A 8 -14.10 -1.02 7.59
CA LEU A 8 -13.09 -1.86 6.93
C LEU A 8 -12.03 -1.01 6.24
N SER A 9 -12.47 0.00 5.46
CA SER A 9 -11.57 0.89 4.72
C SER A 9 -10.67 1.70 5.66
N ARG A 10 -11.21 2.24 6.75
CA ARG A 10 -10.43 2.95 7.78
C ARG A 10 -9.43 2.03 8.47
N PHE A 11 -9.85 0.83 8.83
CA PHE A 11 -8.97 -0.17 9.44
C PHE A 11 -7.79 -0.52 8.52
N MET A 12 -8.06 -0.79 7.25
CA MET A 12 -7.02 -1.08 6.25
C MET A 12 -6.07 0.10 6.07
N SER A 13 -6.60 1.32 6.01
CA SER A 13 -5.77 2.52 5.88
C SER A 13 -4.88 2.76 7.11
N ILE A 14 -5.37 2.50 8.32
CA ILE A 14 -4.55 2.59 9.55
C ILE A 14 -3.44 1.55 9.51
N LEU A 15 -3.73 0.30 9.13
CA LEU A 15 -2.72 -0.74 8.97
C LEU A 15 -1.67 -0.36 7.93
N GLY A 16 -2.10 0.12 6.76
CA GLY A 16 -1.19 0.61 5.72
C GLY A 16 -0.29 1.75 6.20
N GLY A 17 -0.87 2.71 6.95
CA GLY A 17 -0.14 3.82 7.54
C GLY A 17 0.89 3.38 8.59
N LEU A 18 0.54 2.43 9.44
CA LEU A 18 1.47 1.85 10.43
C LEU A 18 2.64 1.13 9.74
N VAL A 19 2.35 0.32 8.72
CA VAL A 19 3.39 -0.37 7.94
C VAL A 19 4.31 0.65 7.26
N LEU A 20 3.77 1.66 6.58
CA LEU A 20 4.61 2.71 5.98
C LEU A 20 5.46 3.45 7.01
N SER A 21 4.89 3.80 8.15
CA SER A 21 5.64 4.47 9.23
C SER A 21 6.80 3.59 9.73
N PHE A 22 6.55 2.29 9.89
CA PHE A 22 7.60 1.33 10.25
C PHE A 22 8.69 1.26 9.17
N LEU A 23 8.32 1.18 7.89
CA LEU A 23 9.28 1.12 6.78
C LEU A 23 10.13 2.38 6.68
N ILE A 24 9.53 3.57 6.91
CA ILE A 24 10.28 4.83 6.94
C ILE A 24 11.32 4.80 8.05
N LEU A 25 10.92 4.40 9.27
CA LEU A 25 11.85 4.29 10.39
C LEU A 25 12.96 3.26 10.12
N LEU A 26 12.60 2.10 9.57
CA LEU A 26 13.55 1.06 9.18
C LEU A 26 14.58 1.61 8.18
N THR A 27 14.11 2.29 7.15
CA THR A 27 14.96 2.87 6.11
C THR A 27 15.87 3.96 6.70
N CYS A 28 15.36 4.84 7.57
CA CYS A 28 16.15 5.86 8.25
C CYS A 28 17.26 5.23 9.10
N VAL A 29 16.94 4.19 9.87
CA VAL A 29 17.92 3.47 10.70
C VAL A 29 18.96 2.78 9.82
N SER A 30 18.54 2.14 8.72
CA SER A 30 19.46 1.48 7.80
C SER A 30 20.43 2.46 7.12
N ILE A 31 19.92 3.61 6.66
CA ILE A 31 20.76 4.66 6.07
C ILE A 31 21.74 5.22 7.11
N ALA A 32 21.25 5.53 8.31
CA ALA A 32 22.12 6.01 9.41
C ALA A 32 23.20 4.98 9.75
N GLY A 33 22.83 3.70 9.86
CA GLY A 33 23.78 2.61 10.10
C GLY A 33 24.83 2.50 9.00
N ARG A 34 24.45 2.66 7.74
CA ARG A 34 25.36 2.65 6.58
C ARG A 34 26.35 3.82 6.62
N LEU A 35 25.87 5.03 6.93
CA LEU A 35 26.71 6.22 7.06
C LEU A 35 27.69 6.08 8.22
N LEU A 36 27.23 5.62 9.38
CA LEU A 36 28.06 5.40 10.55
C LEU A 36 29.11 4.30 10.29
N ASN A 37 28.73 3.21 9.67
CA ASN A 37 29.67 2.14 9.29
C ASN A 37 30.76 2.68 8.35
N GLY A 38 30.39 3.48 7.33
CA GLY A 38 31.36 4.13 6.46
C GLY A 38 32.30 5.11 7.19
N LEU A 39 31.75 5.84 8.16
CA LEU A 39 32.53 6.75 8.99
C LEU A 39 33.55 5.99 9.86
N PHE A 40 33.14 4.90 10.52
CA PHE A 40 34.01 4.09 11.38
C PHE A 40 35.08 3.32 10.60
N HIS A 41 34.86 3.02 9.32
CA HIS A 41 35.88 2.46 8.43
C HIS A 41 36.76 3.49 7.75
N SER A 42 36.52 4.79 7.93
CA SER A 42 37.35 5.82 7.34
C SER A 42 38.74 5.90 7.99
N ASP A 43 39.76 6.24 7.19
CA ASP A 43 41.15 6.46 7.66
C ASP A 43 41.23 7.52 8.76
N PHE A 44 40.33 8.50 8.73
CA PHE A 44 40.25 9.56 9.74
C PHE A 44 39.88 9.00 11.12
N MET A 45 38.83 8.17 11.21
CA MET A 45 38.38 7.60 12.50
C MET A 45 39.31 6.49 13.00
N THR A 46 39.82 5.66 12.10
CA THR A 46 40.82 4.63 12.47
C THR A 46 42.14 5.22 12.92
N GLY A 47 42.50 6.43 12.46
CA GLY A 47 43.71 7.15 12.89
C GLY A 47 43.56 7.86 14.25
N ILE A 48 42.38 8.43 14.57
CA ILE A 48 42.16 9.20 15.80
C ILE A 48 41.71 8.30 16.96
N ALA A 49 40.80 7.37 16.73
CA ALA A 49 40.18 6.54 17.77
C ALA A 49 40.00 5.07 17.33
N PRO A 50 41.08 4.32 17.10
CA PRO A 50 41.00 2.97 16.54
C PRO A 50 40.25 2.00 17.44
N GLY A 51 40.33 2.15 18.75
CA GLY A 51 39.61 1.28 19.71
C GLY A 51 38.10 1.52 19.70
N PHE A 52 37.66 2.76 19.63
CA PHE A 52 36.24 3.13 19.55
C PHE A 52 35.60 2.69 18.21
N SER A 53 36.33 2.90 17.11
CA SER A 53 35.90 2.48 15.79
C SER A 53 35.65 0.96 15.72
N ARG A 54 36.61 0.15 16.19
CA ARG A 54 36.48 -1.31 16.25
C ARG A 54 35.33 -1.75 17.14
N TRP A 55 35.19 -1.15 18.33
CA TRP A 55 34.08 -1.46 19.24
C TRP A 55 32.71 -1.20 18.64
N MET A 56 32.53 -0.09 17.91
CA MET A 56 31.29 0.21 17.20
C MET A 56 30.98 -0.77 16.08
N ILE A 57 32.00 -1.18 15.34
CA ILE A 57 31.87 -2.19 14.27
C ILE A 57 31.53 -3.55 14.87
N ASP A 58 32.16 -3.95 15.97
CA ASP A 58 31.95 -5.22 16.64
C ASP A 58 30.54 -5.35 17.28
N ILE A 59 29.94 -4.22 17.71
CA ILE A 59 28.54 -4.17 18.16
C ILE A 59 27.56 -4.33 16.99
N GLY A 60 28.04 -4.26 15.73
CA GLY A 60 27.20 -4.43 14.54
C GLY A 60 26.57 -3.14 14.02
N VAL A 61 27.20 -1.97 14.28
CA VAL A 61 26.74 -0.72 13.67
C VAL A 61 26.92 -0.78 12.16
N GLY A 62 25.83 -0.95 11.45
CA GLY A 62 25.81 -1.10 10.00
C GLY A 62 24.41 -0.99 9.42
N PRO A 63 24.27 -1.14 8.11
CA PRO A 63 22.97 -1.17 7.47
C PRO A 63 22.17 -2.40 7.94
N VAL A 64 20.84 -2.24 8.02
CA VAL A 64 19.95 -3.37 8.30
C VAL A 64 19.97 -4.31 7.09
N THR A 65 20.42 -5.56 7.29
CA THR A 65 20.46 -6.54 6.20
C THR A 65 19.03 -6.83 5.72
N GLY A 66 18.78 -6.68 4.40
CA GLY A 66 17.49 -6.98 3.79
C GLY A 66 16.43 -5.90 4.01
N ASP A 67 16.81 -4.68 4.42
CA ASP A 67 15.91 -3.52 4.50
C ASP A 67 15.12 -3.31 3.20
N PHE A 68 15.77 -3.47 2.06
CA PHE A 68 15.17 -3.33 0.75
C PHE A 68 14.05 -4.35 0.49
N GLU A 69 14.26 -5.62 0.83
CA GLU A 69 13.26 -6.68 0.67
C GLU A 69 12.02 -6.45 1.54
N LEU A 70 12.22 -5.95 2.77
CA LEU A 70 11.12 -5.59 3.68
C LEU A 70 10.34 -4.38 3.17
N VAL A 71 11.05 -3.38 2.62
CA VAL A 71 10.41 -2.20 2.03
C VAL A 71 9.58 -2.59 0.81
N GLU A 72 10.10 -3.44 -0.08
CA GLU A 72 9.37 -3.95 -1.24
C GLU A 72 8.06 -4.63 -0.84
N ALA A 73 8.13 -5.60 0.08
CA ALA A 73 6.97 -6.33 0.57
C ALA A 73 5.94 -5.43 1.28
N GLY A 74 6.42 -4.53 2.14
CA GLY A 74 5.56 -3.65 2.91
C GLY A 74 4.92 -2.54 2.07
N CYS A 75 5.62 -1.99 1.09
CA CYS A 75 5.06 -1.01 0.15
C CYS A 75 3.97 -1.64 -0.72
N ALA A 76 4.17 -2.88 -1.21
CA ALA A 76 3.14 -3.59 -1.96
C ALA A 76 1.84 -3.75 -1.15
N PHE A 77 1.94 -4.16 0.11
CA PHE A 77 0.79 -4.21 1.01
C PHE A 77 0.14 -2.84 1.22
N ALA A 78 0.94 -1.81 1.54
CA ALA A 78 0.44 -0.49 1.87
C ALA A 78 -0.35 0.13 0.70
N ILE A 79 0.10 -0.06 -0.54
CA ILE A 79 -0.61 0.38 -1.74
C ILE A 79 -2.04 -0.17 -1.73
N PHE A 80 -2.20 -1.49 -1.59
CA PHE A 80 -3.52 -2.11 -1.56
C PHE A 80 -4.35 -1.75 -0.32
N ALA A 81 -3.71 -1.50 0.82
CA ALA A 81 -4.38 -1.13 2.06
C ALA A 81 -5.02 0.28 2.00
N PHE A 82 -4.48 1.20 1.21
CA PHE A 82 -5.06 2.55 1.06
C PHE A 82 -6.19 2.63 0.03
N ILE A 83 -6.23 1.75 -0.96
CA ILE A 83 -7.24 1.77 -2.03
C ILE A 83 -8.68 1.77 -1.48
N PRO A 84 -9.06 0.93 -0.50
CA PRO A 84 -10.43 0.89 0.02
C PRO A 84 -10.93 2.24 0.56
N LEU A 85 -10.07 2.97 1.28
CA LEU A 85 -10.44 4.27 1.83
C LEU A 85 -10.56 5.31 0.71
N CYS A 86 -9.64 5.31 -0.23
CA CYS A 86 -9.66 6.20 -1.39
C CYS A 86 -10.95 6.04 -2.20
N GLN A 87 -11.42 4.80 -2.41
CA GLN A 87 -12.70 4.53 -3.08
C GLN A 87 -13.91 5.00 -2.28
N MET A 88 -13.95 4.75 -0.97
CA MET A 88 -15.09 5.13 -0.12
C MET A 88 -15.25 6.63 0.03
N THR A 89 -14.15 7.39 -0.02
CA THR A 89 -14.15 8.86 0.12
C THR A 89 -14.21 9.59 -1.22
N ALA A 90 -14.30 8.85 -2.34
CA ALA A 90 -14.16 9.40 -3.69
C ALA A 90 -12.88 10.26 -3.86
N GLY A 91 -11.83 9.90 -3.12
CA GLY A 91 -10.53 10.59 -3.08
C GLY A 91 -9.67 10.36 -4.31
N HIS A 92 -10.21 9.74 -5.36
CA HIS A 92 -9.54 9.69 -6.65
C HIS A 92 -9.51 11.09 -7.25
N ALA A 93 -8.34 11.51 -7.73
CA ALA A 93 -8.19 12.79 -8.41
C ALA A 93 -9.19 12.87 -9.58
N SER A 94 -10.29 13.57 -9.38
CA SER A 94 -11.24 13.87 -10.44
C SER A 94 -10.72 15.06 -11.22
N VAL A 95 -10.67 14.93 -12.54
CA VAL A 95 -10.33 16.05 -13.41
C VAL A 95 -11.60 16.90 -13.56
N ASP A 96 -12.01 17.59 -12.50
CA ASP A 96 -13.25 18.34 -12.41
C ASP A 96 -13.40 19.39 -13.52
N VAL A 97 -12.27 19.85 -14.07
CA VAL A 97 -12.24 20.82 -15.18
C VAL A 97 -12.96 20.28 -16.43
N PHE A 98 -12.84 19.00 -16.76
CA PHE A 98 -13.52 18.39 -17.90
C PHE A 98 -14.96 17.98 -17.59
N VAL A 99 -15.23 17.67 -16.33
CA VAL A 99 -16.54 17.17 -15.88
C VAL A 99 -17.54 18.31 -15.69
N SER A 100 -17.08 19.53 -15.40
CA SER A 100 -17.93 20.72 -15.21
C SER A 100 -18.72 21.12 -16.46
N PHE A 101 -18.30 20.72 -17.65
CA PHE A 101 -19.00 21.01 -18.91
C PHE A 101 -20.05 19.94 -19.30
N LEU A 102 -20.10 18.82 -18.57
CA LEU A 102 -20.96 17.68 -18.88
C LEU A 102 -22.31 17.78 -18.12
N SER A 103 -23.37 17.22 -18.73
CA SER A 103 -24.65 17.12 -18.04
C SER A 103 -24.52 16.19 -16.83
N GLU A 104 -25.33 16.42 -15.77
CA GLU A 104 -25.35 15.57 -14.56
C GLU A 104 -25.52 14.09 -14.88
N ARG A 105 -26.33 13.77 -15.91
CA ARG A 105 -26.56 12.39 -16.34
C ARG A 105 -25.33 11.76 -16.97
N THR A 106 -24.60 12.52 -17.79
CA THR A 106 -23.35 12.04 -18.43
C THR A 106 -22.28 11.84 -17.37
N ASN A 107 -22.20 12.71 -16.39
CA ASN A 107 -21.28 12.59 -15.27
C ASN A 107 -21.57 11.33 -14.43
N SER A 108 -22.84 11.10 -14.06
CA SER A 108 -23.22 9.86 -13.35
C SER A 108 -22.91 8.60 -14.15
N PHE A 109 -23.10 8.64 -15.48
CA PHE A 109 -22.75 7.51 -16.34
C PHE A 109 -21.24 7.24 -16.37
N LEU A 110 -20.41 8.28 -16.52
CA LEU A 110 -18.96 8.16 -16.50
C LEU A 110 -18.46 7.58 -15.18
N ARG A 111 -18.98 8.08 -14.05
CA ARG A 111 -18.64 7.56 -12.71
C ARG A 111 -19.00 6.09 -12.57
N MET A 112 -20.20 5.71 -12.99
CA MET A 112 -20.61 4.29 -12.97
C MET A 112 -19.65 3.42 -13.78
N VAL A 113 -19.31 3.84 -15.00
CA VAL A 113 -18.38 3.08 -15.86
C VAL A 113 -17.00 2.97 -15.23
N THR A 114 -16.47 4.07 -14.72
CA THR A 114 -15.15 4.10 -14.07
C THR A 114 -15.10 3.17 -12.86
N GLU A 115 -16.11 3.22 -11.97
CA GLU A 115 -16.16 2.36 -10.78
C GLU A 115 -16.31 0.87 -11.14
N VAL A 116 -17.08 0.55 -12.18
CA VAL A 116 -17.18 -0.83 -12.65
C VAL A 116 -15.87 -1.34 -13.22
N ILE A 117 -15.20 -0.54 -14.07
CA ILE A 117 -13.88 -0.91 -14.59
C ILE A 117 -12.88 -1.08 -13.45
N PHE A 118 -12.87 -0.18 -12.48
CA PHE A 118 -11.96 -0.23 -11.33
C PHE A 118 -12.20 -1.49 -10.48
N ALA A 119 -13.45 -1.84 -10.22
CA ALA A 119 -13.81 -3.05 -9.50
C ALA A 119 -13.35 -4.32 -10.24
N VAL A 120 -13.56 -4.39 -11.56
CA VAL A 120 -13.08 -5.52 -12.38
C VAL A 120 -11.58 -5.64 -12.32
N VAL A 121 -10.84 -4.54 -12.48
CA VAL A 121 -9.39 -4.53 -12.41
C VAL A 121 -8.89 -5.01 -11.04
N LEU A 122 -9.49 -4.55 -9.94
CA LEU A 122 -9.10 -4.98 -8.59
C LEU A 122 -9.34 -6.48 -8.36
N VAL A 123 -10.47 -7.01 -8.87
CA VAL A 123 -10.74 -8.46 -8.78
C VAL A 123 -9.71 -9.24 -9.58
N VAL A 124 -9.38 -8.80 -10.80
CA VAL A 124 -8.35 -9.45 -11.62
C VAL A 124 -6.98 -9.42 -10.92
N ILE A 125 -6.61 -8.28 -10.33
CA ILE A 125 -5.35 -8.16 -9.57
C ILE A 125 -5.35 -9.12 -8.39
N ALA A 126 -6.44 -9.21 -7.62
CA ALA A 126 -6.53 -10.13 -6.48
C ALA A 126 -6.40 -11.60 -6.91
N VAL A 127 -7.01 -11.99 -8.03
CA VAL A 127 -6.89 -13.35 -8.58
C VAL A 127 -5.46 -13.62 -9.03
N GLN A 128 -4.82 -12.68 -9.72
CA GLN A 128 -3.43 -12.84 -10.19
C GLN A 128 -2.42 -12.87 -9.03
N LEU A 129 -2.64 -12.08 -7.98
CA LEU A 129 -1.82 -12.14 -6.76
C LEU A 129 -1.98 -13.50 -6.06
N ALA A 130 -3.20 -14.05 -6.01
CA ALA A 130 -3.44 -15.37 -5.45
C ALA A 130 -2.71 -16.45 -6.27
N SER A 131 -2.82 -16.42 -7.60
CA SER A 131 -2.09 -17.34 -8.47
C SER A 131 -0.58 -17.24 -8.25
N GLY A 132 -0.03 -16.02 -8.26
CA GLY A 132 1.39 -15.79 -8.02
C GLY A 132 1.83 -16.26 -6.62
N MET A 133 0.99 -16.10 -5.60
CA MET A 133 1.28 -16.64 -4.26
C MET A 133 1.42 -18.18 -4.29
N PHE A 134 0.49 -18.89 -4.97
CA PHE A 134 0.56 -20.36 -5.07
C PHE A 134 1.81 -20.81 -5.83
N ASP A 135 2.17 -20.13 -6.92
CA ASP A 135 3.39 -20.42 -7.68
C ASP A 135 4.65 -20.29 -6.81
N LYS A 136 4.70 -19.24 -5.95
CA LYS A 136 5.82 -19.05 -5.02
C LYS A 136 5.87 -20.10 -3.90
N ILE A 137 4.72 -20.61 -3.46
CA ILE A 137 4.64 -21.72 -2.50
C ILE A 137 5.16 -23.01 -3.14
N GLU A 138 4.72 -23.33 -4.36
CA GLU A 138 5.09 -24.56 -5.07
C GLU A 138 6.59 -24.59 -5.38
N ASN A 139 7.14 -23.47 -5.86
CA ASN A 139 8.55 -23.34 -6.17
C ASN A 139 9.45 -23.15 -4.94
N ARG A 140 8.89 -23.01 -3.74
CA ARG A 140 9.62 -22.79 -2.48
C ARG A 140 10.62 -21.62 -2.57
N GLU A 141 10.24 -20.56 -3.26
CA GLU A 141 11.11 -19.41 -3.44
C GLU A 141 11.33 -18.67 -2.13
N THR A 142 12.61 -18.35 -1.86
CA THR A 142 13.03 -17.52 -0.72
C THR A 142 13.64 -16.22 -1.21
N SER A 143 13.55 -15.18 -0.39
CA SER A 143 14.19 -13.90 -0.69
C SER A 143 15.73 -14.04 -0.65
N PHE A 144 16.41 -13.10 -1.28
CA PHE A 144 17.85 -13.24 -1.54
C PHE A 144 18.71 -12.93 -0.32
N LEU A 145 18.36 -11.92 0.48
CA LEU A 145 19.18 -11.46 1.61
C LEU A 145 18.75 -12.05 2.94
N ILE A 146 17.44 -12.03 3.24
CA ILE A 146 16.90 -12.52 4.52
C ILE A 146 16.50 -13.99 4.45
N ALA A 147 16.38 -14.55 3.23
CA ALA A 147 15.94 -15.91 2.98
C ALA A 147 14.54 -16.25 3.56
N TYR A 148 13.64 -15.26 3.69
CA TYR A 148 12.26 -15.51 4.06
C TYR A 148 11.45 -16.05 2.87
N PRO A 149 10.40 -16.84 3.08
CA PRO A 149 9.56 -17.35 2.01
C PRO A 149 8.83 -16.20 1.28
N VAL A 150 9.08 -16.01 -0.01
CA VAL A 150 8.54 -14.90 -0.81
C VAL A 150 7.00 -14.87 -0.80
N TRP A 151 6.34 -16.01 -0.67
CA TRP A 151 4.88 -16.08 -0.62
C TRP A 151 4.26 -15.28 0.55
N TRP A 152 5.02 -14.96 1.62
CA TRP A 152 4.54 -14.09 2.71
C TRP A 152 4.24 -12.67 2.22
N ALA A 153 5.11 -12.11 1.38
CA ALA A 153 4.89 -10.79 0.77
C ALA A 153 3.65 -10.79 -0.13
N TYR A 154 3.48 -11.87 -0.91
CA TYR A 154 2.28 -12.06 -1.74
C TYR A 154 1.02 -12.21 -0.89
N ALA A 155 1.04 -12.99 0.19
CA ALA A 155 -0.09 -13.18 1.09
C ALA A 155 -0.52 -11.87 1.76
N LEU A 156 0.45 -11.06 2.21
CA LEU A 156 0.19 -9.76 2.80
C LEU A 156 -0.46 -8.80 1.79
N SER A 157 0.09 -8.72 0.58
CA SER A 157 -0.45 -7.90 -0.51
C SER A 157 -1.82 -8.39 -0.96
N LEU A 158 -2.03 -9.71 -1.02
CA LEU A 158 -3.31 -10.34 -1.36
C LEU A 158 -4.40 -9.97 -0.34
N PHE A 159 -4.08 -9.98 0.95
CA PHE A 159 -5.02 -9.55 2.00
C PHE A 159 -5.50 -8.11 1.76
N GLY A 160 -4.59 -7.19 1.43
CA GLY A 160 -4.93 -5.82 1.05
C GLY A 160 -5.78 -5.76 -0.24
N ALA A 161 -5.39 -6.52 -1.26
CA ALA A 161 -6.08 -6.57 -2.55
C ALA A 161 -7.51 -7.14 -2.45
N ILE A 162 -7.72 -8.15 -1.61
CA ILE A 162 -9.06 -8.70 -1.33
C ILE A 162 -9.95 -7.63 -0.67
N ALA A 163 -9.43 -6.92 0.34
CA ALA A 163 -10.18 -5.84 0.96
C ALA A 163 -10.51 -4.73 -0.04
N ALA A 164 -9.57 -4.36 -0.91
CA ALA A 164 -9.78 -3.39 -1.99
C ALA A 164 -10.83 -3.87 -3.00
N ALA A 165 -10.79 -5.14 -3.40
CA ALA A 165 -11.75 -5.72 -4.32
C ALA A 165 -13.17 -5.76 -3.72
N ILE A 166 -13.33 -6.12 -2.44
CA ILE A 166 -14.62 -6.12 -1.76
C ILE A 166 -15.23 -4.71 -1.75
N VAL A 167 -14.46 -3.71 -1.37
CA VAL A 167 -14.93 -2.32 -1.35
C VAL A 167 -15.19 -1.81 -2.77
N GLY A 168 -14.33 -2.14 -3.75
CA GLY A 168 -14.52 -1.79 -5.14
C GLY A 168 -15.80 -2.34 -5.74
N VAL A 169 -16.08 -3.62 -5.53
CA VAL A 169 -17.34 -4.24 -5.97
C VAL A 169 -18.55 -3.60 -5.28
N TYR A 170 -18.45 -3.30 -3.98
CA TYR A 170 -19.51 -2.60 -3.27
C TYR A 170 -19.78 -1.22 -3.88
N MET A 171 -18.73 -0.43 -4.18
CA MET A 171 -18.86 0.90 -4.79
C MET A 171 -19.44 0.82 -6.21
N ALA A 172 -18.98 -0.14 -7.02
CA ALA A 172 -19.55 -0.37 -8.36
C ALA A 172 -21.04 -0.68 -8.31
N VAL A 173 -21.48 -1.56 -7.41
CA VAL A 173 -22.91 -1.87 -7.22
C VAL A 173 -23.70 -0.64 -6.78
N VAL A 174 -23.18 0.15 -5.85
CA VAL A 174 -23.84 1.39 -5.39
C VAL A 174 -23.97 2.39 -6.55
N ARG A 175 -22.92 2.62 -7.34
CA ARG A 175 -22.95 3.54 -8.48
C ARG A 175 -23.89 3.09 -9.60
N VAL A 176 -23.95 1.78 -9.88
CA VAL A 176 -24.94 1.23 -10.81
C VAL A 176 -26.36 1.49 -10.29
N TYR A 177 -26.63 1.24 -9.03
CA TYR A 177 -27.93 1.49 -8.43
C TYR A 177 -28.30 2.98 -8.44
N GLU A 178 -27.38 3.89 -8.10
CA GLU A 178 -27.57 5.35 -8.16
C GLU A 178 -27.95 5.80 -9.58
N PHE A 179 -27.28 5.28 -10.60
CA PHE A 179 -27.57 5.63 -12.00
C PHE A 179 -29.00 5.26 -12.42
N PHE A 180 -29.46 4.06 -12.03
CA PHE A 180 -30.81 3.60 -12.37
C PHE A 180 -31.90 4.22 -11.48
N SER A 181 -31.63 4.37 -10.19
CA SER A 181 -32.60 4.89 -9.18
C SER A 181 -32.71 6.42 -9.17
N ARG A 182 -31.80 7.15 -9.84
CA ARG A 182 -31.68 8.62 -9.79
C ARG A 182 -31.59 9.19 -8.37
N SER A 183 -31.07 8.41 -7.41
CA SER A 183 -30.88 8.81 -6.03
C SER A 183 -29.40 8.80 -5.68
N ILE A 184 -28.93 9.84 -5.00
CA ILE A 184 -27.54 9.92 -4.51
C ILE A 184 -27.48 9.24 -3.14
N ILE A 185 -26.78 8.12 -3.03
CA ILE A 185 -26.61 7.37 -1.78
C ILE A 185 -25.30 7.77 -1.07
N ILE A 186 -24.25 8.03 -1.86
CA ILE A 186 -22.95 8.43 -1.34
C ILE A 186 -22.62 9.82 -1.90
N PRO A 187 -22.84 10.91 -1.11
CA PRO A 187 -22.44 12.25 -1.52
C PRO A 187 -20.91 12.34 -1.58
N GLU A 188 -20.40 13.09 -2.56
CA GLU A 188 -18.98 13.30 -2.78
C GLU A 188 -18.39 14.29 -1.77
N GLY A 189 -17.19 14.00 -1.30
CA GLY A 189 -16.32 14.98 -0.66
C GLY A 189 -16.68 15.45 0.76
N THR A 190 -17.58 14.78 1.50
CA THR A 190 -18.06 15.31 2.78
C THR A 190 -17.32 14.84 4.04
N GLU A 191 -16.28 14.03 3.94
CA GLU A 191 -15.58 13.53 5.16
C GLU A 191 -14.04 13.60 5.11
N ALA A 192 -13.48 14.51 4.34
CA ALA A 192 -12.04 14.82 4.41
C ALA A 192 -11.75 16.05 5.28
N GLY A 193 -12.64 16.38 6.20
CA GLY A 193 -12.47 17.52 7.09
C GLY A 193 -12.87 17.19 8.53
N HIS A 194 -11.87 17.15 9.39
CA HIS A 194 -11.74 17.15 10.84
C HIS A 194 -11.11 15.89 11.41
#